data_8d07d0a4d584be7e89ee16150e36d52e
#
_entry.id   8d07d0a4d584be7e89ee16150e36d52e
#
_cell.length_a   1.000
_cell.length_b   1.000
_cell.length_c   1.000
_cell.angle_alpha   90.00
_cell.angle_beta   90.00
_cell.angle_gamma   90.00
#
_symmetry.space_group_name_H-M   'P 1'
#
loop_
_entity.id
_entity.type
_entity.pdbx_description
1 polymer ?
#
loop_
_entity_poly.entity_id
_entity_poly.type
_entity_poly.pdbx_seq_one_letter_code
_entity_poly.pdbx_strand_id
1 'polypeptide(L)'
;MAYQDYAVIVLRDRNNKETGRTQIDLGDIDKVINTKWYLTPSGYVIGGKPGVRLHRYLVNAPPNMDVDHKDQNKLNNKKDNLRLCLNEQNARNSPFSPRNTSGIKGVYWDKRRGKWAACICVNTKNIWLGYYEDIEKADKARLEAEIKYFGEFAPTVRYRKQALADLEGDCR
;
A
#
# COMPACT_ATOMS: atom_id res chain seq x y z
N MET A 1 12.06 -11.72 -25.86
CA MET A 1 11.00 -10.74 -25.60
C MET A 1 10.23 -11.25 -24.38
N ALA A 2 10.18 -10.46 -23.31
CA ALA A 2 9.34 -10.82 -22.16
C ALA A 2 7.87 -10.58 -22.52
N TYR A 3 7.03 -11.61 -22.48
CA TYR A 3 5.60 -11.47 -22.63
C TYR A 3 5.05 -10.69 -21.43
N GLN A 4 4.24 -9.66 -21.68
CA GLN A 4 3.54 -8.96 -20.60
C GLN A 4 2.38 -9.84 -20.13
N ASP A 5 2.39 -10.20 -18.84
CA ASP A 5 1.35 -11.02 -18.21
C ASP A 5 0.11 -10.20 -17.80
N TYR A 6 -0.04 -8.98 -18.30
CA TYR A 6 -1.11 -8.06 -17.90
C TYR A 6 -1.60 -7.22 -19.07
N ALA A 7 -2.85 -6.77 -18.96
CA ALA A 7 -3.47 -5.79 -19.84
C ALA A 7 -3.45 -4.40 -19.22
N VAL A 8 -3.45 -3.38 -20.05
CA VAL A 8 -3.51 -1.97 -19.63
C VAL A 8 -4.82 -1.35 -20.09
N ILE A 9 -5.57 -0.79 -19.13
CA ILE A 9 -6.75 0.04 -19.43
C ILE A 9 -6.31 1.50 -19.41
N VAL A 10 -6.52 2.21 -20.52
CA VAL A 10 -6.30 3.65 -20.62
C VAL A 10 -7.52 4.37 -20.03
N LEU A 11 -7.30 5.15 -18.98
CA LEU A 11 -8.34 5.92 -18.29
C LEU A 11 -8.47 7.29 -18.93
N ARG A 12 -9.70 7.69 -19.23
CA ARG A 12 -9.97 8.96 -19.92
C ARG A 12 -11.04 9.75 -19.20
N ASP A 13 -10.93 11.07 -19.23
CA ASP A 13 -11.97 11.97 -18.72
C ASP A 13 -13.15 12.10 -19.72
N ARG A 14 -14.14 12.93 -19.35
CA ARG A 14 -15.32 13.21 -20.20
C ARG A 14 -14.97 13.89 -21.54
N ASN A 15 -13.81 14.52 -21.61
CA ASN A 15 -13.29 15.17 -22.83
C ASN A 15 -12.41 14.23 -23.67
N ASN A 16 -12.41 12.91 -23.33
CA ASN A 16 -11.60 11.88 -23.97
C ASN A 16 -10.08 12.04 -23.79
N LYS A 17 -9.62 12.93 -22.89
CA LYS A 17 -8.21 13.11 -22.54
C LYS A 17 -7.76 11.98 -21.62
N GLU A 18 -6.59 11.42 -21.91
CA GLU A 18 -5.97 10.42 -21.04
C GLU A 18 -5.62 11.03 -19.67
N THR A 19 -6.07 10.38 -18.59
CA THR A 19 -5.86 10.79 -17.20
C THR A 19 -5.00 9.81 -16.42
N GLY A 20 -4.74 8.63 -16.98
CA GLY A 20 -3.90 7.60 -16.38
C GLY A 20 -4.07 6.26 -17.05
N ARG A 21 -3.33 5.27 -16.54
CA ARG A 21 -3.37 3.89 -17.00
C ARG A 21 -3.42 2.96 -15.80
N THR A 22 -4.19 1.88 -15.91
CA THR A 22 -4.25 0.85 -14.85
C THR A 22 -3.96 -0.53 -15.43
N GLN A 23 -3.32 -1.38 -14.61
CA GLN A 23 -2.96 -2.75 -14.97
C GLN A 23 -3.98 -3.73 -14.39
N ILE A 24 -4.32 -4.75 -15.17
CA ILE A 24 -5.18 -5.88 -14.78
C ILE A 24 -4.60 -7.17 -15.33
N ASP A 25 -5.02 -8.31 -14.82
CA ASP A 25 -4.67 -9.60 -15.42
C ASP A 25 -5.33 -9.77 -16.78
N LEU A 26 -4.66 -10.47 -17.71
CA LEU A 26 -5.19 -10.74 -19.05
C LEU A 26 -6.56 -11.46 -18.99
N GLY A 27 -6.73 -12.39 -18.06
CA GLY A 27 -7.99 -13.14 -17.88
C GLY A 27 -9.17 -12.32 -17.36
N ASP A 28 -8.98 -11.05 -17.02
CA ASP A 28 -10.07 -10.16 -16.56
C ASP A 28 -10.52 -9.15 -17.64
N ILE A 29 -9.94 -9.21 -18.83
CA ILE A 29 -10.28 -8.29 -19.94
C ILE A 29 -11.78 -8.32 -20.23
N ASP A 30 -12.35 -9.51 -20.39
CA ASP A 30 -13.78 -9.69 -20.74
C ASP A 30 -14.71 -9.10 -19.69
N LYS A 31 -14.31 -9.09 -18.42
CA LYS A 31 -15.10 -8.49 -17.33
C LYS A 31 -15.19 -6.98 -17.42
N VAL A 32 -14.16 -6.34 -17.96
CA VAL A 32 -14.00 -4.88 -17.87
C VAL A 32 -14.21 -4.14 -19.20
N ILE A 33 -14.12 -4.86 -20.33
CA ILE A 33 -14.07 -4.26 -21.67
C ILE A 33 -15.33 -3.46 -22.02
N ASN A 34 -16.49 -3.86 -21.53
CA ASN A 34 -17.78 -3.19 -21.79
C ASN A 34 -18.09 -2.05 -20.81
N THR A 35 -17.15 -1.71 -19.91
CA THR A 35 -17.35 -0.66 -18.90
C THR A 35 -16.36 0.48 -19.12
N LYS A 36 -16.86 1.72 -19.09
CA LYS A 36 -15.97 2.88 -19.05
C LYS A 36 -15.40 3.07 -17.66
N TRP A 37 -14.08 3.11 -17.56
CA TRP A 37 -13.34 3.28 -16.31
C TRP A 37 -12.69 4.66 -16.25
N TYR A 38 -12.71 5.29 -15.08
CA TYR A 38 -12.23 6.65 -14.83
C TYR A 38 -11.31 6.66 -13.60
N LEU A 39 -10.34 7.57 -13.62
CA LEU A 39 -9.49 7.85 -12.47
C LEU A 39 -10.16 8.88 -11.56
N THR A 40 -10.27 8.57 -10.27
CA THR A 40 -10.75 9.52 -9.25
C THR A 40 -9.61 10.42 -8.77
N PRO A 41 -9.89 11.62 -8.20
CA PRO A 41 -8.86 12.45 -7.57
C PRO A 41 -8.11 11.75 -6.42
N SER A 42 -8.75 10.77 -5.77
CA SER A 42 -8.13 9.95 -4.72
C SER A 42 -7.24 8.82 -5.29
N GLY A 43 -7.07 8.73 -6.62
CA GLY A 43 -6.20 7.77 -7.29
C GLY A 43 -6.82 6.39 -7.50
N TYR A 44 -8.10 6.17 -7.19
CA TYR A 44 -8.78 4.92 -7.47
C TYR A 44 -9.43 4.91 -8.86
N VAL A 45 -9.55 3.72 -9.44
CA VAL A 45 -10.28 3.51 -10.70
C VAL A 45 -11.71 3.12 -10.37
N ILE A 46 -12.68 3.83 -10.96
CA ILE A 46 -14.12 3.55 -10.83
C ILE A 46 -14.77 3.41 -12.19
N GLY A 47 -15.86 2.65 -12.27
CA GLY A 47 -16.64 2.48 -13.51
C GLY A 47 -18.03 1.91 -13.25
N GLY A 48 -18.85 1.85 -14.33
CA GLY A 48 -20.22 1.33 -14.24
C GLY A 48 -21.21 2.26 -13.53
N LYS A 49 -22.44 1.77 -13.36
CA LYS A 49 -23.54 2.45 -12.63
C LYS A 49 -24.13 1.50 -11.58
N PRO A 50 -24.18 1.87 -10.28
CA PRO A 50 -23.49 3.00 -9.62
C PRO A 50 -21.98 2.78 -9.64
N GLY A 51 -21.16 3.83 -9.60
CA GLY A 51 -19.72 3.76 -9.74
C GLY A 51 -19.06 2.72 -8.81
N VAL A 52 -18.54 1.63 -9.37
CA VAL A 52 -17.89 0.54 -8.64
C VAL A 52 -16.38 0.71 -8.73
N ARG A 53 -15.65 0.50 -7.64
CA ARG A 53 -14.19 0.50 -7.65
C ARG A 53 -13.65 -0.74 -8.36
N LEU A 54 -12.74 -0.56 -9.33
CA LEU A 54 -12.21 -1.64 -10.16
C LEU A 54 -11.62 -2.80 -9.35
N HIS A 55 -10.75 -2.50 -8.37
CA HIS A 55 -10.15 -3.53 -7.53
C HIS A 55 -11.18 -4.39 -6.79
N ARG A 56 -12.26 -3.78 -6.28
CA ARG A 56 -13.34 -4.52 -5.63
C ARG A 56 -14.11 -5.41 -6.61
N TYR A 57 -14.35 -4.87 -7.82
CA TYR A 57 -15.04 -5.59 -8.89
C TYR A 57 -14.26 -6.83 -9.34
N LEU A 58 -12.95 -6.70 -9.54
CA LEU A 58 -12.09 -7.78 -10.02
C LEU A 58 -11.99 -8.97 -9.05
N VAL A 59 -12.00 -8.71 -7.74
CA VAL A 59 -11.92 -9.75 -6.71
C VAL A 59 -13.25 -10.12 -6.10
N ASN A 60 -14.39 -9.61 -6.62
CA ASN A 60 -15.73 -9.82 -6.08
C ASN A 60 -15.79 -9.57 -4.57
N ALA A 61 -15.23 -8.43 -4.12
CA ALA A 61 -15.11 -8.13 -2.71
C ALA A 61 -16.47 -8.02 -2.01
N PRO A 62 -16.70 -8.76 -0.90
CA PRO A 62 -17.91 -8.63 -0.13
C PRO A 62 -18.03 -7.24 0.52
N PRO A 63 -19.27 -6.76 0.82
CA PRO A 63 -19.48 -5.41 1.34
C PRO A 63 -18.74 -5.08 2.64
N ASN A 64 -18.55 -6.09 3.48
CA ASN A 64 -17.93 -5.98 4.81
C ASN A 64 -16.41 -6.13 4.81
N MET A 65 -15.79 -6.30 3.65
CA MET A 65 -14.34 -6.40 3.52
C MET A 65 -13.78 -5.28 2.65
N ASP A 66 -12.60 -4.82 3.00
CA ASP A 66 -11.80 -3.94 2.15
C ASP A 66 -10.96 -4.73 1.15
N VAL A 67 -10.48 -4.05 0.12
CA VAL A 67 -9.45 -4.55 -0.80
C VAL A 67 -8.24 -3.64 -0.71
N ASP A 68 -7.13 -4.22 -0.31
CA ASP A 68 -5.84 -3.54 -0.20
C ASP A 68 -4.96 -3.85 -1.43
N HIS A 69 -4.23 -2.84 -1.89
CA HIS A 69 -3.16 -2.98 -2.87
C HIS A 69 -1.86 -3.25 -2.10
N LYS A 70 -1.36 -4.49 -2.15
CA LYS A 70 -0.13 -4.89 -1.43
C LYS A 70 1.01 -3.92 -1.73
N ASP A 71 1.05 -3.40 -2.94
CA ASP A 71 2.03 -2.47 -3.44
C ASP A 71 1.68 -0.99 -3.25
N GLN A 72 0.59 -0.65 -2.60
CA GLN A 72 0.07 0.70 -2.43
C GLN A 72 -0.17 1.47 -3.74
N ASN A 73 0.12 0.86 -4.89
CA ASN A 73 -0.18 1.42 -6.18
C ASN A 73 -1.63 1.12 -6.57
N LYS A 74 -2.51 2.08 -6.42
CA LYS A 74 -3.94 1.97 -6.73
C LYS A 74 -4.25 1.72 -8.21
N LEU A 75 -3.25 1.83 -9.07
CA LEU A 75 -3.34 1.57 -10.50
C LEU A 75 -2.84 0.17 -10.88
N ASN A 76 -2.27 -0.59 -9.94
CA ASN A 76 -1.91 -1.99 -10.12
C ASN A 76 -3.05 -2.88 -9.61
N ASN A 77 -4.03 -3.12 -10.48
CA ASN A 77 -5.23 -3.91 -10.16
C ASN A 77 -5.11 -5.40 -10.56
N LYS A 78 -3.89 -5.93 -10.64
CA LYS A 78 -3.67 -7.37 -10.79
C LYS A 78 -4.05 -8.11 -9.51
N LYS A 79 -4.63 -9.31 -9.64
CA LYS A 79 -5.11 -10.11 -8.49
C LYS A 79 -3.99 -10.50 -7.54
N ASP A 80 -2.78 -10.74 -8.05
CA ASP A 80 -1.61 -11.03 -7.22
C ASP A 80 -1.23 -9.87 -6.29
N ASN A 81 -1.56 -8.62 -6.69
CA ASN A 81 -1.36 -7.41 -5.89
C ASN A 81 -2.56 -7.07 -4.98
N LEU A 82 -3.74 -7.62 -5.26
CA LEU A 82 -4.95 -7.34 -4.48
C LEU A 82 -5.12 -8.38 -3.38
N ARG A 83 -5.56 -7.94 -2.20
CA ARG A 83 -5.95 -8.84 -1.10
C ARG A 83 -7.19 -8.33 -0.40
N LEU A 84 -8.07 -9.27 -0.04
CA LEU A 84 -9.19 -8.98 0.85
C LEU A 84 -8.65 -8.79 2.27
N CYS A 85 -9.11 -7.78 2.96
CA CYS A 85 -8.68 -7.47 4.32
C CYS A 85 -9.81 -6.84 5.13
N LEU A 86 -9.67 -6.88 6.45
CA LEU A 86 -10.48 -6.06 7.33
C LEU A 86 -9.97 -4.61 7.31
N ASN A 87 -10.85 -3.67 7.67
CA ASN A 87 -10.49 -2.24 7.71
C ASN A 87 -9.24 -1.97 8.56
N GLU A 88 -9.09 -2.65 9.70
CA GLU A 88 -7.91 -2.55 10.56
C GLU A 88 -6.63 -3.02 9.87
N GLN A 89 -6.72 -4.09 9.08
CA GLN A 89 -5.59 -4.62 8.31
C GLN A 89 -5.19 -3.67 7.18
N ASN A 90 -6.17 -3.10 6.49
CA ASN A 90 -5.95 -2.08 5.46
C ASN A 90 -5.24 -0.84 6.03
N ALA A 91 -5.65 -0.38 7.21
CA ALA A 91 -5.02 0.74 7.90
C ALA A 91 -3.52 0.50 8.22
N ARG A 92 -3.08 -0.76 8.39
CA ARG A 92 -1.66 -1.11 8.62
C ARG A 92 -0.80 -0.83 7.40
N ASN A 93 -1.33 -1.04 6.19
CA ASN A 93 -0.64 -0.77 4.93
C ASN A 93 -0.77 0.70 4.47
N SER A 94 -1.32 1.60 5.28
CA SER A 94 -1.45 3.02 4.93
C SER A 94 -0.09 3.73 4.85
N PRO A 95 0.05 4.75 3.99
CA PRO A 95 1.25 5.58 3.92
C PRO A 95 1.63 6.21 5.25
N PHE A 96 2.88 6.67 5.37
CA PHE A 96 3.35 7.40 6.53
C PHE A 96 2.56 8.69 6.76
N SER A 97 2.40 9.05 8.04
CA SER A 97 1.98 10.41 8.40
C SER A 97 3.03 11.41 7.91
N PRO A 98 2.64 12.57 7.37
CA PRO A 98 3.59 13.66 7.05
C PRO A 98 4.45 14.11 8.24
N ARG A 99 4.03 13.78 9.47
CA ARG A 99 4.78 14.06 10.70
C ARG A 99 5.85 13.02 11.02
N ASN A 100 5.91 11.92 10.27
CA ASN A 100 6.93 10.91 10.47
C ASN A 100 8.25 11.39 9.87
N THR A 101 9.22 11.72 10.74
CA THR A 101 10.54 12.20 10.36
C THR A 101 11.60 11.11 10.29
N SER A 102 11.29 9.90 10.81
CA SER A 102 12.22 8.76 10.79
C SER A 102 12.18 7.95 9.50
N GLY A 103 11.12 8.10 8.68
CA GLY A 103 10.84 7.22 7.55
C GLY A 103 10.40 5.80 7.95
N ILE A 104 10.22 5.51 9.24
CA ILE A 104 9.83 4.19 9.76
C ILE A 104 8.58 4.33 10.60
N LYS A 105 7.54 3.57 10.28
CA LYS A 105 6.25 3.63 11.00
C LYS A 105 6.43 3.15 12.45
N GLY A 106 6.05 4.02 13.41
CA GLY A 106 6.16 3.70 14.85
C GLY A 106 7.56 3.81 15.45
N VAL A 107 8.51 4.40 14.68
CA VAL A 107 9.84 4.78 15.19
C VAL A 107 9.97 6.29 15.16
N TYR A 108 10.46 6.89 16.23
CA TYR A 108 10.65 8.35 16.35
C TYR A 108 11.79 8.68 17.30
N TRP A 109 12.40 9.85 17.13
CA TRP A 109 13.45 10.34 18.02
C TRP A 109 12.87 10.96 19.30
N ASP A 110 13.21 10.40 20.45
CA ASP A 110 12.89 10.99 21.76
C ASP A 110 13.98 12.00 22.15
N LYS A 111 13.70 13.28 21.93
CA LYS A 111 14.62 14.39 22.22
C LYS A 111 15.06 14.43 23.70
N ARG A 112 14.17 14.00 24.61
CA ARG A 112 14.41 14.05 26.05
C ARG A 112 15.42 12.99 26.51
N ARG A 113 15.42 11.84 25.82
CA ARG A 113 16.30 10.71 26.12
C ARG A 113 17.50 10.61 25.20
N GLY A 114 17.49 11.37 24.07
CA GLY A 114 18.54 11.26 23.06
C GLY A 114 18.60 9.86 22.43
N LYS A 115 17.43 9.21 22.22
CA LYS A 115 17.34 7.85 21.72
C LYS A 115 16.17 7.66 20.75
N TRP A 116 16.31 6.66 19.90
CA TRP A 116 15.22 6.20 19.04
C TRP A 116 14.22 5.38 19.85
N ALA A 117 12.97 5.75 19.77
CA ALA A 117 11.85 5.07 20.41
C ALA A 117 11.09 4.24 19.38
N ALA A 118 10.75 2.99 19.71
CA ALA A 118 9.93 2.14 18.86
C ALA A 118 8.66 1.69 19.58
N CYS A 119 7.54 1.71 18.86
CA CYS A 119 6.25 1.22 19.35
C CYS A 119 5.42 0.63 18.20
N ILE A 120 4.44 -0.21 18.53
CA ILE A 120 3.47 -0.78 17.59
C ILE A 120 2.06 -0.68 18.17
N CYS A 121 1.09 -0.29 17.33
CA CYS A 121 -0.32 -0.30 17.70
C CYS A 121 -0.97 -1.59 17.20
N VAL A 122 -1.51 -2.39 18.11
CA VAL A 122 -2.23 -3.63 17.84
C VAL A 122 -3.58 -3.58 18.51
N ASN A 123 -4.67 -3.72 17.76
CA ASN A 123 -6.04 -3.68 18.27
C ASN A 123 -6.28 -2.46 19.19
N THR A 124 -5.96 -1.27 18.69
CA THR A 124 -6.05 0.03 19.39
C THR A 124 -5.10 0.20 20.60
N LYS A 125 -4.34 -0.81 20.99
CA LYS A 125 -3.38 -0.75 22.09
C LYS A 125 -1.97 -0.49 21.56
N ASN A 126 -1.29 0.51 22.13
CA ASN A 126 0.11 0.77 21.86
C ASN A 126 0.97 -0.17 22.70
N ILE A 127 1.80 -0.97 22.02
CA ILE A 127 2.81 -1.85 22.63
C ILE A 127 4.15 -1.14 22.47
N TRP A 128 4.79 -0.90 23.59
CA TRP A 128 6.12 -0.33 23.66
C TRP A 128 7.18 -1.40 23.34
N LEU A 129 8.15 -1.07 22.43
CA LEU A 129 9.19 -2.01 22.01
C LEU A 129 10.56 -1.66 22.59
N GLY A 130 10.80 -0.40 22.98
CA GLY A 130 12.03 0.01 23.63
C GLY A 130 12.63 1.32 23.13
N TYR A 131 13.78 1.68 23.73
CA TYR A 131 14.67 2.76 23.31
C TYR A 131 15.95 2.16 22.74
N TYR A 132 16.47 2.77 21.69
CA TYR A 132 17.63 2.29 20.93
C TYR A 132 18.58 3.44 20.64
N GLU A 133 19.88 3.17 20.66
CA GLU A 133 20.92 4.14 20.29
C GLU A 133 20.87 4.44 18.78
N ASP A 134 20.62 3.40 17.97
CA ASP A 134 20.62 3.47 16.52
C ASP A 134 19.21 3.26 15.96
N ILE A 135 18.92 3.95 14.87
CA ILE A 135 17.65 3.84 14.17
C ILE A 135 17.45 2.44 13.58
N GLU A 136 18.53 1.79 13.14
CA GLU A 136 18.48 0.41 12.59
C GLU A 136 18.04 -0.60 13.66
N LYS A 137 18.49 -0.46 14.91
CA LYS A 137 18.05 -1.31 16.01
C LYS A 137 16.58 -1.09 16.34
N ALA A 138 16.14 0.16 16.33
CA ALA A 138 14.72 0.51 16.53
C ALA A 138 13.84 -0.04 15.38
N ASP A 139 14.32 0.04 14.15
CA ASP A 139 13.66 -0.49 12.96
C ASP A 139 13.58 -2.02 13.01
N LYS A 140 14.66 -2.71 13.39
CA LYS A 140 14.67 -4.17 13.54
C LYS A 140 13.64 -4.64 14.57
N ALA A 141 13.60 -4.00 15.74
CA ALA A 141 12.61 -4.32 16.78
C ALA A 141 11.17 -4.05 16.28
N ARG A 142 10.97 -2.99 15.52
CA ARG A 142 9.68 -2.70 14.89
C ARG A 142 9.29 -3.75 13.86
N LEU A 143 10.23 -4.22 13.02
CA LEU A 143 10.01 -5.27 12.04
C LEU A 143 9.60 -6.59 12.71
N GLU A 144 10.33 -7.02 13.71
CA GLU A 144 10.03 -8.25 14.43
C GLU A 144 8.63 -8.22 15.05
N ALA A 145 8.25 -7.06 15.60
CA ALA A 145 6.90 -6.84 16.10
C ALA A 145 5.84 -6.89 14.99
N GLU A 146 6.08 -6.30 13.83
CA GLU A 146 5.15 -6.34 12.69
C GLU A 146 4.96 -7.75 12.17
N ILE A 147 6.02 -8.51 12.00
CA ILE A 147 5.95 -9.93 11.61
C ILE A 147 5.14 -10.72 12.64
N LYS A 148 5.43 -10.51 13.93
CA LYS A 148 4.76 -11.21 15.03
C LYS A 148 3.26 -10.92 15.10
N TYR A 149 2.86 -9.65 14.98
CA TYR A 149 1.47 -9.23 15.21
C TYR A 149 0.63 -9.09 13.96
N PHE A 150 1.24 -8.89 12.81
CA PHE A 150 0.52 -8.60 11.55
C PHE A 150 0.70 -9.69 10.49
N GLY A 151 1.70 -10.56 10.61
CA GLY A 151 1.95 -11.65 9.65
C GLY A 151 2.02 -11.13 8.20
N GLU A 152 1.20 -11.70 7.33
CA GLU A 152 1.12 -11.32 5.90
C GLU A 152 0.64 -9.87 5.65
N PHE A 153 -0.01 -9.25 6.64
CA PHE A 153 -0.45 -7.85 6.60
C PHE A 153 0.60 -6.87 7.16
N ALA A 154 1.80 -7.33 7.44
CA ALA A 154 2.88 -6.46 7.84
C ALA A 154 3.31 -5.54 6.67
N PRO A 155 3.30 -4.20 6.83
CA PRO A 155 3.58 -3.25 5.74
C PRO A 155 5.04 -3.21 5.29
N THR A 156 5.88 -3.99 5.86
CA THR A 156 7.30 -3.71 6.09
C THR A 156 8.26 -3.96 4.97
N VAL A 157 7.99 -4.92 4.09
CA VAL A 157 9.01 -5.36 3.11
C VAL A 157 9.30 -4.26 2.07
N ARG A 158 8.42 -3.31 1.93
CA ARG A 158 8.41 -2.37 0.84
C ARG A 158 9.04 -1.03 1.14
N TYR A 159 8.71 -0.43 2.27
CA TYR A 159 9.28 0.86 2.67
C TYR A 159 10.79 0.78 2.85
N ARG A 160 11.31 -0.37 3.30
CA ARG A 160 12.74 -0.60 3.45
C ARG A 160 13.48 -0.73 2.13
N LYS A 161 12.88 -1.37 1.11
CA LYS A 161 13.50 -1.44 -0.23
C LYS A 161 13.61 -0.06 -0.88
N GLN A 162 12.60 0.79 -0.66
CA GLN A 162 12.62 2.16 -1.18
C GLN A 162 13.66 3.02 -0.43
N ALA A 163 13.65 2.99 0.91
CA ALA A 163 14.60 3.75 1.73
C ALA A 163 16.06 3.31 1.51
N LEU A 164 16.33 2.03 1.29
CA LEU A 164 17.67 1.54 0.96
C LEU A 164 18.10 1.94 -0.46
N ALA A 165 17.19 1.91 -1.43
CA ALA A 165 17.48 2.34 -2.80
C ALA A 165 17.76 3.86 -2.86
N ASP A 166 17.07 4.66 -2.05
CA ASP A 166 17.28 6.11 -1.97
C ASP A 166 18.61 6.45 -1.30
N LEU A 167 19.08 5.65 -0.33
CA LEU A 167 20.40 5.79 0.31
C LEU A 167 21.55 5.33 -0.61
N GLU A 168 21.34 4.33 -1.45
CA GLU A 168 22.34 3.87 -2.43
C GLU A 168 22.41 4.77 -3.66
N GLY A 169 21.37 5.55 -3.96
CA GLY A 169 21.29 6.50 -5.07
C GLY A 169 22.03 7.82 -4.84
N ASP A 170 22.28 8.19 -3.58
CA ASP A 170 22.90 9.47 -3.19
C ASP A 170 24.44 9.39 -3.07
N CYS A 171 25.02 8.23 -3.38
CA CYS A 171 26.48 7.99 -3.42
C CYS A 171 27.06 7.96 -4.85
N ARG A 172 26.55 8.82 -5.76
CA ARG A 172 27.18 9.02 -7.09
C ARG A 172 27.42 10.47 -7.39
#